data_002c1f13b73441c52e13e652ee99ad49
#
_entry.id   002c1f13b73441c52e13e652ee99ad49
#
_cell.length_a   1.000
_cell.length_b   1.000
_cell.length_c   1.000
_cell.angle_alpha   90.00
_cell.angle_beta   90.00
_cell.angle_gamma   90.00
#
_symmetry.space_group_name_H-M   'P 1'
#
loop_
_entity.id
_entity.type
_entity.pdbx_description
1 polymer ?
#
loop_
_entity_poly.entity_id
_entity_poly.type
_entity_poly.pdbx_seq_one_letter_code
_entity_poly.pdbx_strand_id
1 'polypeptide(L)'
;MSGLEIERKFLVRKGDAFKRAAFSCSRIRQGYMNCADATVRVRLRDDKAYLTIKSHSDDGGLSRYEFETEIKPDEALQLLKLCRGGLIDKSRYLVKSGEHTFEVDEFYGDNEGLVMA
;
A
#
# COMPACT_ATOMS: atom_id res chain seq x y z
N MET A 1 -17.98 -7.66 -13.21
CA MET A 1 -18.43 -7.75 -11.83
C MET A 1 -18.83 -6.37 -11.35
N SER A 2 -19.98 -6.26 -10.80
CA SER A 2 -20.59 -4.98 -10.47
C SER A 2 -19.95 -4.33 -9.24
N GLY A 3 -18.79 -3.79 -9.36
CA GLY A 3 -18.16 -2.97 -8.34
C GLY A 3 -17.89 -3.63 -6.98
N LEU A 4 -18.06 -4.93 -6.88
CA LEU A 4 -17.75 -5.65 -5.65
C LEU A 4 -16.32 -6.17 -5.71
N GLU A 5 -15.45 -5.58 -4.92
CA GLU A 5 -14.09 -6.07 -4.78
C GLU A 5 -14.01 -7.00 -3.57
N ILE A 6 -13.47 -8.17 -3.78
CA ILE A 6 -13.22 -9.12 -2.71
C ILE A 6 -11.71 -9.21 -2.54
N GLU A 7 -11.23 -8.73 -1.41
CA GLU A 7 -9.83 -8.85 -1.07
C GLU A 7 -9.62 -10.07 -0.18
N ARG A 8 -8.64 -10.88 -0.54
CA ARG A 8 -8.23 -12.02 0.25
C ARG A 8 -6.73 -11.94 0.48
N LYS A 9 -6.32 -12.13 1.72
CA LYS A 9 -4.90 -12.11 2.09
C LYS A 9 -4.45 -13.50 2.47
N PHE A 10 -3.40 -13.95 1.82
CA PHE A 10 -2.83 -15.27 2.05
C PHE A 10 -1.34 -15.16 2.33
N LEU A 11 -0.83 -15.99 3.23
CA LEU A 11 0.60 -16.18 3.38
C LEU A 11 1.09 -17.05 2.22
N VAL A 12 2.10 -16.56 1.53
CA VAL A 12 2.69 -17.27 0.41
C VAL A 12 3.78 -18.21 0.94
N ARG A 13 3.80 -19.42 0.43
CA ARG A 13 4.85 -20.39 0.78
C ARG A 13 6.22 -19.87 0.37
N LYS A 14 7.25 -20.28 1.10
CA LYS A 14 8.63 -19.93 0.78
C LYS A 14 8.94 -20.33 -0.67
N GLY A 15 9.54 -19.39 -1.39
CA GLY A 15 9.94 -19.59 -2.77
C GLY A 15 9.75 -18.29 -3.55
N ASP A 16 10.45 -18.19 -4.66
CA ASP A 16 10.47 -17.01 -5.49
C ASP A 16 9.76 -17.20 -6.84
N ALA A 17 8.97 -18.26 -6.95
CA ALA A 17 8.27 -18.56 -8.20
C ALA A 17 7.37 -17.42 -8.65
N PHE A 18 6.72 -16.74 -7.68
CA PHE A 18 5.86 -15.60 -7.99
C PHE A 18 6.63 -14.45 -8.63
N LYS A 19 7.90 -14.26 -8.27
CA LYS A 19 8.73 -13.18 -8.85
C LYS A 19 8.96 -13.42 -10.34
N ARG A 20 9.15 -14.67 -10.73
CA ARG A 20 9.34 -15.03 -12.14
C ARG A 20 8.04 -14.99 -12.93
N ALA A 21 6.91 -15.24 -12.26
CA ALA A 21 5.59 -15.21 -12.87
C ALA A 21 4.99 -13.81 -12.93
N ALA A 22 5.55 -12.85 -12.22
CA ALA A 22 5.00 -11.50 -12.15
C ALA A 22 5.21 -10.74 -13.46
N PHE A 23 4.17 -10.05 -13.90
CA PHE A 23 4.25 -9.15 -15.05
C PHE A 23 4.53 -7.70 -14.64
N SER A 24 4.47 -7.40 -13.35
CA SER A 24 4.74 -6.07 -12.81
C SER A 24 5.28 -6.17 -11.41
N CYS A 25 6.19 -5.26 -11.08
CA CYS A 25 6.75 -5.14 -9.73
C CYS A 25 6.88 -3.65 -9.41
N SER A 26 6.36 -3.24 -8.25
CA SER A 26 6.47 -1.87 -7.77
C SER A 26 7.05 -1.85 -6.36
N ARG A 27 7.97 -0.92 -6.10
CA ARG A 27 8.46 -0.66 -4.75
C ARG A 27 7.55 0.36 -4.08
N ILE A 28 7.03 0.03 -2.92
CA ILE A 28 6.12 0.89 -2.17
C ILE A 28 6.71 1.13 -0.79
N ARG A 29 6.84 2.40 -0.43
CA ARG A 29 7.21 2.84 0.91
C ARG A 29 6.14 3.80 1.38
N GLN A 30 5.54 3.51 2.53
CA GLN A 30 4.44 4.32 3.02
C GLN A 30 4.45 4.43 4.54
N GLY A 31 3.88 5.51 5.01
CA GLY A 31 3.73 5.77 6.43
C GLY A 31 2.48 6.58 6.69
N TYR A 32 2.13 6.68 7.96
CA TYR A 32 0.91 7.35 8.39
C TYR A 32 1.20 8.41 9.43
N MET A 33 0.51 9.56 9.28
CA MET A 33 0.44 10.61 10.28
C MET A 33 -1.03 10.77 10.61
N ASN A 34 -1.48 10.15 11.69
CA ASN A 34 -2.89 10.18 12.02
C ASN A 34 -3.19 11.29 13.00
N CYS A 35 -4.31 11.96 12.81
CA CYS A 35 -4.86 12.90 13.77
C CYS A 35 -6.25 12.42 14.20
N ALA A 36 -6.87 13.13 15.16
CA ALA A 36 -8.13 12.69 15.74
C ALA A 36 -9.25 12.52 14.70
N ASP A 37 -9.26 13.40 13.69
CA ASP A 37 -10.35 13.48 12.73
C ASP A 37 -10.02 12.91 11.36
N ALA A 38 -8.79 12.49 11.14
CA ALA A 38 -8.37 12.04 9.82
C ALA A 38 -7.19 11.07 9.87
N THR A 39 -7.09 10.28 8.82
CA THR A 39 -5.92 9.45 8.54
C THR A 39 -5.15 10.09 7.41
N VAL A 40 -3.85 10.28 7.61
CA VAL A 40 -2.95 10.86 6.61
C VAL A 40 -1.93 9.81 6.20
N ARG A 41 -1.88 9.50 4.91
CA ARG A 41 -0.95 8.52 4.36
C ARG A 41 -0.01 9.20 3.38
N VAL A 42 1.29 8.93 3.53
CA VAL A 42 2.31 9.30 2.55
C VAL A 42 2.79 8.01 1.89
N ARG A 43 2.70 7.96 0.57
CA ARG A 43 3.12 6.78 -0.19
C ARG A 43 4.08 7.18 -1.29
N LEU A 44 5.22 6.51 -1.34
CA LEU A 44 6.16 6.59 -2.45
C LEU A 44 6.09 5.25 -3.18
N ARG A 45 5.67 5.29 -4.43
CA ARG A 45 5.58 4.12 -5.29
C ARG A 45 6.50 4.33 -6.49
N ASP A 46 7.59 3.59 -6.52
CA ASP A 46 8.66 3.76 -7.51
C ASP A 46 9.13 5.22 -7.56
N ASP A 47 8.85 5.95 -8.63
CA ASP A 47 9.26 7.33 -8.83
C ASP A 47 8.12 8.35 -8.62
N LYS A 48 6.97 7.91 -8.13
CA LYS A 48 5.81 8.76 -7.88
C LYS A 48 5.42 8.73 -6.43
N ALA A 49 4.95 9.87 -5.93
CA ALA A 49 4.55 9.98 -4.54
C ALA A 49 3.18 10.63 -4.41
N TYR A 50 2.46 10.23 -3.36
CA TYR A 50 1.09 10.68 -3.12
C TYR A 50 0.87 10.97 -1.65
N LEU A 51 0.11 12.04 -1.41
CA LEU A 51 -0.40 12.37 -0.08
C LEU A 51 -1.91 12.13 -0.11
N THR A 52 -2.39 11.29 0.79
CA THR A 52 -3.82 10.94 0.88
C THR A 52 -4.32 11.26 2.28
N ILE A 53 -5.42 11.97 2.36
CA ILE A 53 -6.08 12.32 3.62
C ILE A 53 -7.51 11.81 3.55
N LYS A 54 -7.89 10.99 4.53
CA LYS A 54 -9.25 10.46 4.64
C LYS A 54 -9.84 10.88 5.97
N SER A 55 -10.98 11.57 5.94
CA SER A 55 -11.67 11.94 7.16
C SER A 55 -12.31 10.72 7.80
N HIS A 56 -12.44 10.75 9.11
CA HIS A 56 -13.23 9.75 9.81
C HIS A 56 -14.71 10.06 9.59
N SER A 57 -15.50 9.00 9.46
CA SER A 57 -16.92 9.13 9.23
C SER A 57 -17.67 9.29 10.55
N ASP A 58 -18.58 10.30 10.63
CA ASP A 58 -19.42 10.52 11.79
C ASP A 58 -20.75 9.76 11.71
N ASP A 59 -21.05 9.19 10.56
CA ASP A 59 -22.34 8.56 10.27
C ASP A 59 -22.25 7.05 10.04
N GLY A 60 -21.35 6.38 10.75
CA GLY A 60 -21.19 4.93 10.66
C GLY A 60 -20.47 4.47 9.41
N GLY A 61 -19.73 5.34 8.74
CA GLY A 61 -18.98 4.99 7.54
C GLY A 61 -19.72 5.27 6.24
N LEU A 62 -20.88 5.94 6.30
CA LEU A 62 -21.67 6.22 5.11
C LEU A 62 -21.12 7.37 4.28
N SER A 63 -20.46 8.35 4.91
CA SER A 63 -19.80 9.41 4.19
C SER A 63 -18.40 9.69 4.72
N ARG A 64 -17.47 9.89 3.81
CA ARG A 64 -16.08 10.11 4.13
C ARG A 64 -15.48 11.04 3.09
N TYR A 65 -14.86 12.12 3.56
CA TYR A 65 -14.08 12.98 2.68
C TYR A 65 -12.73 12.32 2.40
N GLU A 66 -12.35 12.28 1.14
CA GLU A 66 -11.04 11.80 0.73
C GLU A 66 -10.38 12.83 -0.16
N PHE A 67 -9.15 13.16 0.17
CA PHE A 67 -8.31 14.05 -0.60
C PHE A 67 -7.04 13.30 -0.98
N GLU A 68 -6.66 13.34 -2.24
CA GLU A 68 -5.40 12.77 -2.70
C GLU A 68 -4.75 13.69 -3.69
N THR A 69 -3.45 13.89 -3.56
CA THR A 69 -2.66 14.67 -4.50
C THR A 69 -1.30 14.02 -4.70
N GLU A 70 -0.80 14.17 -5.92
CA GLU A 70 0.58 13.76 -6.19
C GLU A 70 1.52 14.81 -5.62
N ILE A 71 2.60 14.35 -4.98
CA ILE A 71 3.67 15.21 -4.45
C ILE A 71 5.00 14.77 -5.03
N LYS A 72 6.01 15.58 -4.85
CA LYS A 72 7.36 15.23 -5.33
C LYS A 72 7.94 14.12 -4.46
N PRO A 73 8.68 13.16 -5.06
CA PRO A 73 9.32 12.11 -4.29
C PRO A 73 10.22 12.62 -3.15
N ASP A 74 10.94 13.71 -3.38
CA ASP A 74 11.79 14.32 -2.35
C ASP A 74 10.97 14.80 -1.15
N GLU A 75 9.81 15.38 -1.40
CA GLU A 75 8.90 15.81 -0.35
C GLU A 75 8.34 14.62 0.42
N ALA A 76 8.01 13.54 -0.30
CA ALA A 76 7.53 12.32 0.34
C ALA A 76 8.58 11.74 1.28
N LEU A 77 9.84 11.73 0.89
CA LEU A 77 10.91 11.22 1.75
C LEU A 77 11.02 12.04 3.04
N GLN A 78 10.85 13.36 2.96
CA GLN A 78 10.84 14.20 4.15
C GLN A 78 9.63 13.92 5.04
N LEU A 79 8.45 13.79 4.43
CA LEU A 79 7.22 13.51 5.16
C LEU A 79 7.24 12.13 5.81
N LEU A 80 7.83 11.14 5.17
CA LEU A 80 7.95 9.79 5.73
C LEU A 80 8.73 9.79 7.05
N LYS A 81 9.68 10.71 7.21
CA LYS A 81 10.43 10.85 8.46
C LYS A 81 9.55 11.31 9.63
N LEU A 82 8.43 11.95 9.33
CA LEU A 82 7.49 12.42 10.34
C LEU A 82 6.46 11.38 10.72
N CYS A 83 6.37 10.31 9.96
CA CYS A 83 5.41 9.24 10.22
C CYS A 83 5.85 8.44 11.46
N ARG A 84 4.88 8.13 12.30
CA ARG A 84 5.09 7.36 13.52
C ARG A 84 4.50 5.97 13.37
N GLY A 85 4.94 5.02 14.20
CA GLY A 85 4.43 3.66 14.18
C GLY A 85 5.10 2.75 13.17
N GLY A 86 6.24 3.20 12.61
CA GLY A 86 6.99 2.45 11.62
C GLY A 86 6.54 2.68 10.19
N LEU A 87 7.41 2.39 9.27
CA LEU A 87 7.14 2.51 7.85
C LEU A 87 6.88 1.13 7.27
N ILE A 88 5.98 1.10 6.30
CA ILE A 88 5.79 -0.10 5.48
C ILE A 88 6.66 0.05 4.25
N ASP A 89 7.55 -0.91 4.03
CA ASP A 89 8.42 -0.98 2.88
C ASP A 89 8.24 -2.35 2.25
N LYS A 90 7.78 -2.37 1.01
CA LYS A 90 7.44 -3.61 0.34
C LYS A 90 7.63 -3.52 -1.16
N SER A 91 7.77 -4.69 -1.79
CA SER A 91 7.63 -4.82 -3.24
C SER A 91 6.32 -5.51 -3.54
N ARG A 92 5.55 -4.93 -4.43
CA ARG A 92 4.28 -5.53 -4.88
C ARG A 92 4.48 -6.13 -6.26
N TYR A 93 4.23 -7.41 -6.35
CA TYR A 93 4.29 -8.17 -7.58
C TYR A 93 2.87 -8.47 -8.05
N LEU A 94 2.60 -8.21 -9.32
CA LEU A 94 1.33 -8.57 -9.92
C LEU A 94 1.50 -9.85 -10.69
N VAL A 95 0.77 -10.88 -10.30
CA VAL A 95 0.86 -12.21 -10.89
C VAL A 95 -0.50 -12.58 -11.45
N LYS A 96 -0.52 -12.92 -12.74
CA LYS A 96 -1.75 -13.35 -13.39
C LYS A 96 -1.94 -14.86 -13.25
N SER A 97 -3.15 -15.26 -12.87
CA SER A 97 -3.54 -16.67 -12.81
C SER A 97 -4.96 -16.80 -13.33
N GLY A 98 -5.09 -17.30 -14.56
CA GLY A 98 -6.39 -17.35 -15.26
C GLY A 98 -6.94 -15.93 -15.46
N GLU A 99 -8.17 -15.70 -14.99
CA GLU A 99 -8.82 -14.39 -15.08
C GLU A 99 -8.51 -13.49 -13.89
N HIS A 100 -7.74 -13.98 -12.91
CA HIS A 100 -7.45 -13.26 -11.69
C HIS A 100 -6.05 -12.68 -11.73
N THR A 101 -5.89 -11.52 -11.07
CA THR A 101 -4.59 -10.94 -10.82
C THR A 101 -4.35 -10.96 -9.32
N PHE A 102 -3.24 -11.57 -8.89
CA PHE A 102 -2.85 -11.60 -7.49
C PHE A 102 -1.83 -10.51 -7.23
N GLU A 103 -2.00 -9.81 -6.11
CA GLU A 103 -1.00 -8.90 -5.58
C GLU A 103 -0.20 -9.66 -4.53
N VAL A 104 1.09 -9.86 -4.79
CA VAL A 104 1.98 -10.53 -3.85
C VAL A 104 2.93 -9.50 -3.29
N ASP A 105 2.83 -9.23 -2.00
CA ASP A 105 3.64 -8.25 -1.31
C ASP A 105 4.75 -8.93 -0.52
N GLU A 106 5.99 -8.56 -0.82
CA GLU A 106 7.17 -8.98 -0.06
C GLU A 106 7.63 -7.79 0.77
N PHE A 107 7.66 -7.96 2.08
CA PHE A 107 7.95 -6.90 3.02
C PHE A 107 9.42 -6.86 3.41
N TYR A 108 9.90 -5.66 3.70
CA TYR A 108 11.26 -5.39 4.14
C TYR A 108 11.26 -4.69 5.51
N GLY A 109 12.43 -4.46 6.05
CA GLY A 109 12.57 -3.79 7.35
C GLY A 109 12.05 -4.65 8.49
N ASP A 110 11.19 -4.09 9.33
CA ASP A 110 10.67 -4.79 10.52
C ASP A 110 9.83 -6.01 10.17
N ASN A 111 9.29 -6.05 8.95
CA ASN A 111 8.47 -7.16 8.46
C ASN A 111 9.21 -8.04 7.46
N GLU A 112 10.54 -7.99 7.46
CA GLU A 112 11.35 -8.76 6.52
C GLU A 112 11.04 -10.25 6.62
N GLY A 113 10.92 -10.89 5.46
CA GLY A 113 10.58 -12.31 5.38
C GLY A 113 9.08 -12.59 5.27
N LEU A 114 8.23 -11.58 5.52
CA LEU A 114 6.80 -11.72 5.33
C LEU A 114 6.45 -11.58 3.85
N VAL A 115 5.67 -12.52 3.33
CA VAL A 115 5.17 -12.48 1.96
C VAL A 115 3.68 -12.80 2.02
N MET A 116 2.86 -11.91 1.44
CA MET A 116 1.40 -12.03 1.47
C MET A 116 0.82 -11.84 0.07
N ALA A 117 -0.19 -12.59 -0.22
CA ALA A 117 -0.93 -12.47 -1.47
C ALA A 117 -2.37 -12.00 -1.22
#